data_649230de7e11b817858025ea40e2b945
#
_entry.id   649230de7e11b817858025ea40e2b945
#
_cell.length_a   1.000
_cell.length_b   1.000
_cell.length_c   1.000
_cell.angle_alpha   90.00
_cell.angle_beta   90.00
_cell.angle_gamma   90.00
#
_symmetry.space_group_name_H-M   'P 1'
#
loop_
_entity.id
_entity.type
_entity.pdbx_description
1 polymer ?
#
loop_
_entity_poly.entity_id
_entity_poly.type
_entity_poly.pdbx_seq_one_letter_code
_entity_poly.pdbx_strand_id
1 'polypeptide(L)'
;AGTTYHFAIYEYNDNCLIHNANELTGNFTSCDDAPSVQASNFTSSNLTNSSATVGWTDGNGDKVLVVARSGGAVNADPTDGTTYTADAAFGSGTQIGTGNYVVYKGAGTSVDLTNLSAGTAYHFAIYEYNDNCLIHNATELTGNFTSCDNAPGTQASNFTSSNLTNSSATVGWDRGNGNNVLVVARSGGAVNADPTDGTTY
;
A
#
# COMPACT_ATOMS: atom_id res chain seq x y z
N ALA A 1 26.26 16.56 -2.05
CA ALA A 1 25.38 15.83 -1.14
C ALA A 1 26.13 14.69 -0.45
N GLY A 2 25.73 14.31 0.75
CA GLY A 2 26.36 13.20 1.50
C GLY A 2 27.82 13.41 1.87
N THR A 3 28.32 14.64 1.91
CA THR A 3 29.73 14.95 2.16
C THR A 3 29.94 15.25 3.65
N THR A 4 30.91 14.56 4.26
CA THR A 4 31.30 14.84 5.65
C THR A 4 32.31 15.97 5.68
N TYR A 5 32.01 17.01 6.47
CA TYR A 5 32.86 18.14 6.74
C TYR A 5 33.41 18.06 8.17
N HIS A 6 34.73 18.28 8.34
CA HIS A 6 35.41 18.28 9.62
C HIS A 6 35.87 19.70 9.95
N PHE A 7 35.77 20.09 11.21
CA PHE A 7 36.09 21.40 11.69
C PHE A 7 37.09 21.31 12.87
N ALA A 8 37.99 22.25 12.91
CA ALA A 8 38.81 22.56 14.07
C ALA A 8 38.66 24.05 14.40
N ILE A 9 38.32 24.37 15.64
CA ILE A 9 38.06 25.72 16.11
C ILE A 9 39.13 26.06 17.16
N TYR A 10 39.82 27.17 16.95
CA TYR A 10 40.90 27.64 17.82
C TYR A 10 40.51 29.00 18.38
N GLU A 11 40.62 29.15 19.70
CA GLU A 11 40.63 30.46 20.35
C GLU A 11 42.00 31.11 20.15
N TYR A 12 42.02 32.43 19.90
CA TYR A 12 43.26 33.19 19.77
C TYR A 12 43.14 34.58 20.43
N ASN A 13 44.29 35.13 20.80
CA ASN A 13 44.39 36.52 21.28
C ASN A 13 44.90 37.43 20.16
N ASP A 14 44.32 38.62 20.02
CA ASP A 14 44.65 39.58 18.97
C ASP A 14 46.09 40.08 19.03
N ASN A 15 46.65 40.15 20.26
CA ASN A 15 48.03 40.53 20.43
C ASN A 15 48.96 39.38 20.03
N CYS A 16 49.68 39.54 18.94
CA CYS A 16 50.58 38.55 18.33
C CYS A 16 49.88 37.31 17.74
N LEU A 17 48.53 37.26 17.68
CA LEU A 17 47.74 36.17 17.11
C LEU A 17 48.13 34.79 17.64
N ILE A 18 48.33 34.68 18.95
CA ILE A 18 48.69 33.41 19.60
C ILE A 18 47.42 32.58 19.80
N HIS A 19 47.39 31.40 19.20
CA HIS A 19 46.28 30.45 19.27
C HIS A 19 46.42 29.53 20.49
N ASN A 20 45.27 29.01 20.95
CA ASN A 20 45.26 27.90 21.89
C ASN A 20 45.88 26.65 21.23
N ALA A 21 46.70 25.92 21.97
CA ALA A 21 47.31 24.68 21.48
C ALA A 21 46.30 23.53 21.33
N ASN A 22 45.15 23.63 22.00
CA ASN A 22 44.06 22.64 21.92
C ASN A 22 42.95 23.20 21.05
N GLU A 23 42.49 22.39 20.08
CA GLU A 23 41.37 22.68 19.21
C GLU A 23 40.07 22.07 19.74
N LEU A 24 38.94 22.70 19.46
CA LEU A 24 37.67 22.06 19.52
C LEU A 24 37.35 21.47 18.12
N THR A 25 37.25 20.16 18.04
CA THR A 25 36.92 19.45 16.77
C THR A 25 35.46 19.07 16.71
N GLY A 26 34.93 19.03 15.50
CA GLY A 26 33.56 18.56 15.19
C GLY A 26 33.43 18.18 13.74
N ASN A 27 32.35 17.49 13.44
CA ASN A 27 32.02 17.17 12.05
C ASN A 27 30.49 17.14 11.87
N PHE A 28 30.04 17.27 10.63
CA PHE A 28 28.68 16.94 10.18
C PHE A 28 28.74 16.37 8.76
N THR A 29 27.71 15.61 8.38
CA THR A 29 27.51 15.15 7.00
C THR A 29 26.35 15.93 6.40
N SER A 30 26.55 16.52 5.21
CA SER A 30 25.47 17.18 4.50
C SER A 30 24.41 16.18 4.05
N CYS A 31 23.17 16.62 3.89
CA CYS A 31 22.11 15.77 3.38
C CYS A 31 22.43 15.21 1.99
N ASP A 32 21.90 14.03 1.68
CA ASP A 32 21.92 13.48 0.33
C ASP A 32 20.96 14.26 -0.57
N ASP A 33 21.14 14.16 -1.89
CA ASP A 33 20.15 14.64 -2.84
C ASP A 33 18.92 13.71 -2.80
N ALA A 34 17.77 14.20 -3.24
CA ALA A 34 16.58 13.37 -3.42
C ALA A 34 16.87 12.24 -4.43
N PRO A 35 16.24 11.05 -4.27
CA PRO A 35 16.31 10.01 -5.30
C PRO A 35 15.89 10.54 -6.67
N SER A 36 16.63 10.20 -7.72
CA SER A 36 16.37 10.66 -9.09
C SER A 36 15.56 9.68 -9.93
N VAL A 37 15.47 8.42 -9.48
CA VAL A 37 14.67 7.36 -10.10
C VAL A 37 13.59 6.94 -9.10
N GLN A 38 12.34 7.11 -9.51
CA GLN A 38 11.16 6.77 -8.72
C GLN A 38 10.85 5.28 -8.82
N ALA A 39 10.16 4.73 -7.81
CA ALA A 39 9.53 3.42 -7.87
C ALA A 39 8.60 3.31 -9.09
N SER A 40 8.41 2.10 -9.60
CA SER A 40 7.63 1.82 -10.80
C SER A 40 6.83 0.52 -10.67
N ASN A 41 6.00 0.20 -11.67
CA ASN A 41 5.27 -1.07 -11.76
C ASN A 41 4.44 -1.40 -10.52
N PHE A 42 3.53 -0.50 -10.13
CA PHE A 42 2.54 -0.80 -9.09
C PHE A 42 1.76 -2.06 -9.41
N THR A 43 1.64 -2.96 -8.44
CA THR A 43 0.86 -4.20 -8.54
C THR A 43 -0.02 -4.38 -7.30
N SER A 44 -1.15 -5.08 -7.48
CA SER A 44 -1.98 -5.56 -6.37
C SER A 44 -2.34 -7.02 -6.59
N SER A 45 -2.33 -7.82 -5.51
CA SER A 45 -2.63 -9.25 -5.53
C SER A 45 -3.21 -9.71 -4.20
N ASN A 46 -3.59 -10.98 -4.11
CA ASN A 46 -4.14 -11.59 -2.89
C ASN A 46 -5.31 -10.76 -2.28
N LEU A 47 -6.13 -10.18 -3.16
CA LEU A 47 -7.24 -9.33 -2.73
C LEU A 47 -8.32 -10.16 -2.01
N THR A 48 -8.69 -9.70 -0.82
CA THR A 48 -9.84 -10.18 -0.06
C THR A 48 -10.75 -9.00 0.30
N ASN A 49 -11.78 -9.25 1.09
CA ASN A 49 -12.65 -8.19 1.62
C ASN A 49 -11.99 -7.35 2.74
N SER A 50 -10.83 -7.78 3.26
CA SER A 50 -10.16 -7.16 4.41
C SER A 50 -8.64 -7.08 4.29
N SER A 51 -8.05 -7.61 3.22
CA SER A 51 -6.59 -7.62 2.99
C SER A 51 -6.22 -7.57 1.51
N ALA A 52 -4.98 -7.18 1.22
CA ALA A 52 -4.38 -7.21 -0.11
C ALA A 52 -2.85 -7.15 0.01
N THR A 53 -2.14 -7.67 -0.99
CA THR A 53 -0.70 -7.42 -1.17
C THR A 53 -0.52 -6.32 -2.22
N VAL A 54 0.21 -5.26 -1.87
CA VAL A 54 0.66 -4.20 -2.80
C VAL A 54 2.13 -4.39 -3.06
N GLY A 55 2.54 -4.28 -4.32
CA GLY A 55 3.93 -4.43 -4.75
C GLY A 55 4.35 -3.35 -5.74
N TRP A 56 5.66 -3.16 -5.86
CA TRP A 56 6.31 -2.21 -6.76
C TRP A 56 7.71 -2.68 -7.15
N THR A 57 8.30 -2.00 -8.13
CA THR A 57 9.72 -2.10 -8.43
C THR A 57 10.42 -0.87 -7.87
N ASP A 58 11.50 -1.04 -7.10
CA ASP A 58 12.24 0.05 -6.50
C ASP A 58 12.86 0.98 -7.56
N GLY A 59 13.02 2.24 -7.18
CA GLY A 59 13.85 3.22 -7.85
C GLY A 59 15.31 3.18 -7.36
N ASN A 60 15.87 4.33 -6.99
CA ASN A 60 17.25 4.43 -6.51
C ASN A 60 17.40 5.10 -5.14
N GLY A 61 16.32 5.23 -4.38
CA GLY A 61 16.38 5.64 -2.97
C GLY A 61 16.88 4.52 -2.07
N ASP A 62 17.30 4.85 -0.86
CA ASP A 62 17.66 3.86 0.15
C ASP A 62 16.45 3.05 0.60
N LYS A 63 15.28 3.67 0.58
CA LYS A 63 13.99 3.11 1.04
C LYS A 63 12.80 3.77 0.34
N VAL A 64 11.64 3.16 0.54
CA VAL A 64 10.35 3.72 0.12
C VAL A 64 9.44 4.02 1.31
N LEU A 65 8.60 5.04 1.16
CA LEU A 65 7.46 5.36 2.00
C LEU A 65 6.19 5.13 1.20
N VAL A 66 5.28 4.29 1.69
CA VAL A 66 3.99 4.02 1.05
C VAL A 66 2.87 4.65 1.86
N VAL A 67 2.11 5.52 1.21
CA VAL A 67 0.94 6.19 1.76
C VAL A 67 -0.30 5.63 1.08
N ALA A 68 -1.33 5.31 1.87
CA ALA A 68 -2.60 4.79 1.40
C ALA A 68 -3.77 5.66 1.84
N ARG A 69 -4.80 5.75 1.00
CA ARG A 69 -6.06 6.45 1.27
C ARG A 69 -7.24 5.66 0.73
N SER A 70 -8.35 5.64 1.46
CA SER A 70 -9.62 5.06 1.01
C SER A 70 -10.50 6.11 0.31
N GLY A 71 -11.23 5.68 -0.73
CA GLY A 71 -12.27 6.47 -1.39
C GLY A 71 -11.79 7.58 -2.32
N GLY A 72 -10.49 7.80 -2.47
CA GLY A 72 -9.93 8.82 -3.37
C GLY A 72 -8.42 8.84 -3.38
N ALA A 73 -7.81 9.56 -4.33
CA ALA A 73 -6.37 9.66 -4.47
C ALA A 73 -5.69 10.20 -3.19
N VAL A 74 -4.48 9.75 -2.90
CA VAL A 74 -3.61 10.38 -1.90
C VAL A 74 -3.45 11.86 -2.29
N ASN A 75 -3.62 12.75 -1.32
CA ASN A 75 -3.67 14.20 -1.55
C ASN A 75 -2.83 15.00 -0.55
N ALA A 76 -1.85 14.34 0.05
CA ALA A 76 -0.87 14.97 0.92
C ALA A 76 0.47 14.24 0.79
N ASP A 77 1.54 14.99 0.62
CA ASP A 77 2.90 14.50 0.42
C ASP A 77 3.67 14.40 1.75
N PRO A 78 4.65 13.49 1.87
CA PRO A 78 5.56 13.48 3.00
C PRO A 78 6.42 14.75 3.00
N THR A 79 6.78 15.19 4.20
CA THR A 79 7.70 16.34 4.39
C THR A 79 9.11 15.83 4.68
N ASP A 80 10.09 16.36 3.97
CA ASP A 80 11.50 16.05 4.18
C ASP A 80 11.93 16.29 5.63
N GLY A 81 12.81 15.46 6.13
CA GLY A 81 13.27 15.51 7.52
C GLY A 81 12.27 14.99 8.55
N THR A 82 11.07 14.62 8.15
CA THR A 82 10.01 14.14 9.05
C THR A 82 10.02 12.61 9.15
N THR A 83 10.01 12.10 10.38
CA THR A 83 9.90 10.66 10.63
C THR A 83 8.44 10.24 10.73
N TYR A 84 8.08 9.21 9.98
CA TYR A 84 6.76 8.59 9.98
C TYR A 84 6.83 7.16 10.51
N THR A 85 5.78 6.73 11.24
CA THR A 85 5.59 5.35 11.68
C THR A 85 4.63 4.66 10.71
N ALA A 86 5.07 3.55 10.12
CA ALA A 86 4.25 2.74 9.22
C ALA A 86 3.52 1.64 9.99
N ASP A 87 2.30 1.31 9.55
CA ASP A 87 1.56 0.13 10.01
C ASP A 87 0.76 -0.45 8.84
N ALA A 88 0.95 -1.73 8.55
CA ALA A 88 0.26 -2.43 7.47
C ALA A 88 -1.26 -2.59 7.70
N ALA A 89 -1.74 -2.43 8.94
CA ALA A 89 -3.17 -2.30 9.21
C ALA A 89 -3.63 -0.89 8.84
N PHE A 90 -4.41 -0.78 7.76
CA PHE A 90 -4.90 0.50 7.26
C PHE A 90 -5.58 1.33 8.37
N GLY A 91 -5.18 2.58 8.50
CA GLY A 91 -5.69 3.48 9.52
C GLY A 91 -4.87 3.54 10.81
N SER A 92 -3.85 2.66 10.99
CA SER A 92 -3.05 2.58 12.23
C SER A 92 -1.71 3.33 12.14
N GLY A 93 -1.12 3.48 10.96
CA GLY A 93 0.12 4.23 10.75
C GLY A 93 -0.05 5.74 10.89
N THR A 94 1.06 6.48 10.84
CA THR A 94 1.04 7.95 10.87
C THR A 94 0.14 8.51 9.77
N GLN A 95 -0.72 9.45 10.12
CA GLN A 95 -1.59 10.15 9.17
C GLN A 95 -0.87 11.38 8.60
N ILE A 96 -0.78 11.46 7.27
CA ILE A 96 -0.26 12.62 6.53
C ILE A 96 -1.45 13.38 5.92
N GLY A 97 -1.78 14.55 6.48
CA GLY A 97 -3.04 15.21 6.15
C GLY A 97 -4.25 14.35 6.56
N THR A 98 -5.43 14.64 6.03
CA THR A 98 -6.66 13.94 6.44
C THR A 98 -6.89 12.70 5.59
N GLY A 99 -6.94 11.53 6.23
CA GLY A 99 -7.30 10.25 5.62
C GLY A 99 -6.19 9.55 4.84
N ASN A 100 -4.97 10.09 4.80
CA ASN A 100 -3.80 9.44 4.18
C ASN A 100 -2.97 8.80 5.29
N TYR A 101 -2.71 7.50 5.23
CA TYR A 101 -2.00 6.74 6.26
C TYR A 101 -0.74 6.10 5.70
N VAL A 102 0.36 6.19 6.45
CA VAL A 102 1.61 5.50 6.10
C VAL A 102 1.45 4.02 6.41
N VAL A 103 1.44 3.20 5.37
CA VAL A 103 1.24 1.75 5.49
C VAL A 103 2.53 0.94 5.37
N TYR A 104 3.59 1.52 4.81
CA TYR A 104 4.90 0.89 4.73
C TYR A 104 6.02 1.92 4.75
N LYS A 105 7.16 1.54 5.35
CA LYS A 105 8.43 2.27 5.34
C LYS A 105 9.58 1.26 5.42
N GLY A 106 10.43 1.20 4.42
CA GLY A 106 11.55 0.24 4.39
C GLY A 106 12.14 0.04 3.00
N ALA A 107 13.07 -0.92 2.88
CA ALA A 107 13.77 -1.26 1.64
C ALA A 107 13.17 -2.48 0.91
N GLY A 108 11.98 -2.92 1.27
CA GLY A 108 11.28 -4.01 0.58
C GLY A 108 10.43 -3.50 -0.57
N THR A 109 9.97 -4.41 -1.41
CA THR A 109 9.21 -4.15 -2.65
C THR A 109 7.73 -4.52 -2.55
N SER A 110 7.23 -4.82 -1.35
CA SER A 110 5.82 -5.16 -1.13
C SER A 110 5.39 -4.94 0.32
N VAL A 111 4.06 -4.84 0.51
CA VAL A 111 3.42 -4.81 1.83
C VAL A 111 2.11 -5.60 1.79
N ASP A 112 1.89 -6.42 2.81
CA ASP A 112 0.62 -7.13 3.03
C ASP A 112 -0.29 -6.28 3.91
N LEU A 113 -1.28 -5.66 3.29
CA LEU A 113 -2.25 -4.78 3.96
C LEU A 113 -3.33 -5.58 4.66
N THR A 114 -3.75 -5.09 5.80
CA THR A 114 -4.86 -5.61 6.59
C THR A 114 -5.83 -4.49 7.02
N ASN A 115 -6.91 -4.84 7.69
CA ASN A 115 -7.91 -3.89 8.19
C ASN A 115 -8.57 -3.06 7.06
N LEU A 116 -8.72 -3.65 5.87
CA LEU A 116 -9.46 -3.04 4.78
C LEU A 116 -10.97 -3.22 4.97
N SER A 117 -11.76 -2.32 4.41
CA SER A 117 -13.23 -2.44 4.32
C SER A 117 -13.63 -3.08 3.00
N ALA A 118 -14.60 -3.97 3.01
CA ALA A 118 -15.11 -4.64 1.81
C ALA A 118 -15.64 -3.65 0.78
N GLY A 119 -15.44 -3.94 -0.50
CA GLY A 119 -15.94 -3.17 -1.64
C GLY A 119 -15.42 -1.74 -1.71
N THR A 120 -14.27 -1.45 -1.06
CA THR A 120 -13.73 -0.10 -0.92
C THR A 120 -12.53 0.10 -1.85
N ALA A 121 -12.50 1.21 -2.58
CA ALA A 121 -11.35 1.61 -3.39
C ALA A 121 -10.25 2.19 -2.48
N TYR A 122 -9.02 1.71 -2.63
CA TYR A 122 -7.82 2.19 -1.97
C TYR A 122 -6.85 2.73 -3.00
N HIS A 123 -6.29 3.90 -2.73
CA HIS A 123 -5.32 4.60 -3.56
C HIS A 123 -4.00 4.74 -2.83
N PHE A 124 -2.91 4.68 -3.57
CA PHE A 124 -1.55 4.65 -3.05
C PHE A 124 -0.69 5.71 -3.71
N ALA A 125 0.24 6.23 -2.91
CA ALA A 125 1.38 7.01 -3.37
C ALA A 125 2.64 6.40 -2.72
N ILE A 126 3.63 6.06 -3.54
CA ILE A 126 4.90 5.44 -3.13
C ILE A 126 6.01 6.43 -3.45
N TYR A 127 6.78 6.80 -2.44
CA TYR A 127 7.87 7.77 -2.53
C TYR A 127 9.19 7.08 -2.23
N GLU A 128 10.15 7.18 -3.15
CA GLU A 128 11.55 6.87 -2.84
C GLU A 128 12.12 7.94 -1.94
N TYR A 129 12.97 7.57 -0.98
CA TYR A 129 13.69 8.53 -0.14
C TYR A 129 15.05 8.02 0.29
N ASN A 130 15.97 8.96 0.60
CA ASN A 130 17.27 8.68 1.17
C ASN A 130 17.27 8.89 2.69
N ASP A 131 17.89 7.96 3.42
CA ASP A 131 17.86 7.93 4.90
C ASP A 131 18.57 9.15 5.52
N ASN A 132 19.60 9.67 4.85
CA ASN A 132 20.30 10.85 5.33
C ASN A 132 19.43 12.09 5.10
N CYS A 133 18.90 12.66 6.16
CA CYS A 133 17.95 13.76 6.22
C CYS A 133 16.53 13.42 5.71
N LEU A 134 16.20 12.17 5.37
CA LEU A 134 14.88 11.75 4.91
C LEU A 134 14.37 12.62 3.75
N ILE A 135 15.15 12.73 2.67
CA ILE A 135 14.81 13.49 1.48
C ILE A 135 14.05 12.59 0.52
N HIS A 136 12.81 12.94 0.21
CA HIS A 136 11.92 12.20 -0.66
C HIS A 136 12.06 12.63 -2.13
N ASN A 137 11.74 11.70 -3.06
CA ASN A 137 11.56 12.07 -4.46
C ASN A 137 10.34 13.01 -4.59
N ALA A 138 10.44 14.01 -5.44
CA ALA A 138 9.38 15.00 -5.67
C ALA A 138 8.17 14.45 -6.45
N THR A 139 8.30 13.27 -7.05
CA THR A 139 7.23 12.56 -7.77
C THR A 139 6.98 11.22 -7.11
N GLU A 140 5.73 10.78 -7.09
CA GLU A 140 5.32 9.49 -6.52
C GLU A 140 4.94 8.49 -7.61
N LEU A 141 5.06 7.20 -7.32
CA LEU A 141 4.35 6.14 -8.04
C LEU A 141 2.94 6.05 -7.48
N THR A 142 1.93 6.24 -8.33
CA THR A 142 0.53 6.06 -7.93
C THR A 142 -0.03 4.72 -8.38
N GLY A 143 -1.00 4.20 -7.63
CA GLY A 143 -1.75 3.00 -7.96
C GLY A 143 -3.04 2.90 -7.15
N ASN A 144 -3.89 1.96 -7.52
CA ASN A 144 -5.13 1.71 -6.78
C ASN A 144 -5.62 0.27 -6.99
N PHE A 145 -6.48 -0.17 -6.09
CA PHE A 145 -7.32 -1.36 -6.25
C PHE A 145 -8.64 -1.17 -5.49
N THR A 146 -9.61 -2.05 -5.76
CA THR A 146 -10.82 -2.16 -4.93
C THR A 146 -10.79 -3.51 -4.21
N SER A 147 -10.98 -3.51 -2.90
CA SER A 147 -11.10 -4.74 -2.10
C SER A 147 -12.34 -5.54 -2.52
N CYS A 148 -12.31 -6.86 -2.32
CA CYS A 148 -13.46 -7.71 -2.63
C CYS A 148 -14.67 -7.32 -1.79
N ASP A 149 -15.86 -7.52 -2.34
CA ASP A 149 -17.11 -7.42 -1.59
C ASP A 149 -17.20 -8.54 -0.54
N ASN A 150 -18.10 -8.35 0.41
CA ASN A 150 -18.51 -9.46 1.28
C ASN A 150 -19.35 -10.47 0.48
N ALA A 151 -19.32 -11.73 0.92
CA ALA A 151 -20.22 -12.73 0.40
C ALA A 151 -21.70 -12.27 0.53
N PRO A 152 -22.58 -12.61 -0.43
CA PRO A 152 -23.99 -12.31 -0.33
C PRO A 152 -24.59 -12.86 0.97
N GLY A 153 -25.30 -12.02 1.72
CA GLY A 153 -25.92 -12.40 2.99
C GLY A 153 -27.25 -13.13 2.86
N THR A 154 -27.85 -13.10 1.65
CA THR A 154 -29.11 -13.77 1.37
C THR A 154 -28.94 -14.71 0.19
N GLN A 155 -29.18 -15.99 0.39
CA GLN A 155 -29.10 -17.02 -0.64
C GLN A 155 -30.36 -17.03 -1.51
N ALA A 156 -30.24 -17.53 -2.75
CA ALA A 156 -31.37 -17.84 -3.59
C ALA A 156 -32.32 -18.86 -2.90
N SER A 157 -33.61 -18.75 -3.16
CA SER A 157 -34.66 -19.58 -2.52
C SER A 157 -35.73 -20.01 -3.54
N ASN A 158 -36.71 -20.79 -3.06
CA ASN A 158 -37.87 -21.19 -3.84
C ASN A 158 -37.52 -21.84 -5.18
N PHE A 159 -36.60 -22.85 -5.15
CA PHE A 159 -36.31 -23.63 -6.36
C PHE A 159 -37.56 -24.24 -6.96
N THR A 160 -37.73 -24.05 -8.25
CA THR A 160 -38.84 -24.63 -9.03
C THR A 160 -38.31 -25.34 -10.27
N SER A 161 -39.07 -26.31 -10.75
CA SER A 161 -38.86 -26.92 -12.08
C SER A 161 -40.16 -27.02 -12.84
N SER A 162 -40.10 -26.77 -14.15
CA SER A 162 -41.26 -26.80 -15.04
C SER A 162 -40.86 -27.23 -16.47
N ASN A 163 -41.81 -27.40 -17.35
CA ASN A 163 -41.60 -27.77 -18.77
C ASN A 163 -40.69 -29.00 -18.93
N LEU A 164 -40.86 -30.01 -18.06
CA LEU A 164 -40.06 -31.23 -18.10
C LEU A 164 -40.38 -32.07 -19.31
N THR A 165 -39.34 -32.49 -20.04
CA THR A 165 -39.42 -33.45 -21.14
C THR A 165 -38.37 -34.55 -20.93
N ASN A 166 -38.20 -35.45 -21.90
CA ASN A 166 -37.14 -36.47 -21.85
C ASN A 166 -35.74 -35.87 -22.07
N SER A 167 -35.60 -34.60 -22.45
CA SER A 167 -34.31 -33.97 -22.80
C SER A 167 -34.17 -32.52 -22.34
N SER A 168 -35.22 -31.96 -21.70
CA SER A 168 -35.17 -30.57 -21.25
C SER A 168 -35.97 -30.34 -19.98
N ALA A 169 -35.64 -29.29 -19.27
CA ALA A 169 -36.37 -28.76 -18.12
C ALA A 169 -36.14 -27.25 -18.01
N THR A 170 -37.12 -26.53 -17.47
CA THR A 170 -36.92 -25.15 -17.02
C THR A 170 -36.74 -25.17 -15.51
N VAL A 171 -35.68 -24.57 -15.01
CA VAL A 171 -35.44 -24.36 -13.56
C VAL A 171 -35.60 -22.89 -13.22
N GLY A 172 -36.18 -22.60 -12.05
CA GLY A 172 -36.41 -21.25 -11.56
C GLY A 172 -36.09 -21.14 -10.06
N TRP A 173 -35.85 -19.94 -9.62
CA TRP A 173 -35.60 -19.61 -8.23
C TRP A 173 -35.90 -18.13 -7.96
N ASP A 174 -36.10 -17.78 -6.70
CA ASP A 174 -36.08 -16.39 -6.26
C ASP A 174 -34.63 -16.00 -5.95
N ARG A 175 -34.21 -14.83 -6.42
CA ARG A 175 -32.87 -14.34 -6.22
C ARG A 175 -32.61 -13.92 -4.74
N GLY A 176 -31.42 -14.22 -4.24
CA GLY A 176 -30.87 -13.56 -3.07
C GLY A 176 -30.36 -12.15 -3.40
N ASN A 177 -29.45 -11.65 -2.57
CA ASN A 177 -28.91 -10.27 -2.71
C ASN A 177 -27.53 -10.19 -3.40
N GLY A 178 -27.05 -11.28 -3.99
CA GLY A 178 -25.81 -11.27 -4.77
C GLY A 178 -26.00 -10.59 -6.14
N ASN A 179 -24.91 -10.06 -6.71
CA ASN A 179 -24.91 -9.42 -8.03
C ASN A 179 -25.25 -10.42 -9.15
N ASN A 180 -24.77 -11.66 -9.03
CA ASN A 180 -24.96 -12.74 -10.00
C ASN A 180 -25.35 -14.06 -9.30
N VAL A 181 -25.78 -15.03 -10.09
CA VAL A 181 -26.09 -16.40 -9.66
C VAL A 181 -25.27 -17.36 -10.49
N LEU A 182 -24.65 -18.32 -9.83
CA LEU A 182 -24.04 -19.50 -10.44
C LEU A 182 -24.96 -20.70 -10.20
N VAL A 183 -25.34 -21.40 -11.27
CA VAL A 183 -26.13 -22.62 -11.18
C VAL A 183 -25.26 -23.81 -11.53
N VAL A 184 -25.09 -24.73 -10.59
CA VAL A 184 -24.35 -25.98 -10.80
C VAL A 184 -25.33 -27.14 -10.81
N ALA A 185 -25.24 -28.02 -11.84
CA ALA A 185 -26.07 -29.18 -11.97
C ALA A 185 -25.23 -30.47 -12.02
N ARG A 186 -25.77 -31.56 -11.45
CA ARG A 186 -25.20 -32.91 -11.52
C ARG A 186 -26.29 -33.93 -11.82
N SER A 187 -25.99 -34.89 -12.67
CA SER A 187 -26.86 -36.05 -12.92
C SER A 187 -26.55 -37.19 -11.94
N GLY A 188 -27.59 -37.94 -11.53
CA GLY A 188 -27.46 -39.17 -10.76
C GLY A 188 -27.12 -39.02 -9.28
N GLY A 189 -27.08 -37.80 -8.75
CA GLY A 189 -26.80 -37.56 -7.31
C GLY A 189 -26.77 -36.10 -6.98
N ALA A 190 -26.64 -35.77 -5.68
CA ALA A 190 -26.49 -34.39 -5.21
C ALA A 190 -25.21 -33.76 -5.75
N VAL A 191 -25.24 -32.43 -5.97
CA VAL A 191 -24.03 -31.63 -6.20
C VAL A 191 -23.10 -31.82 -4.97
N ASN A 192 -21.85 -32.16 -5.20
CA ASN A 192 -20.87 -32.50 -4.17
C ASN A 192 -19.58 -31.70 -4.25
N ALA A 193 -19.61 -30.57 -4.94
CA ALA A 193 -18.52 -29.60 -5.00
C ALA A 193 -19.11 -28.19 -4.99
N ASP A 194 -18.52 -27.34 -4.18
CA ASP A 194 -18.89 -25.93 -4.08
C ASP A 194 -17.99 -25.09 -4.99
N PRO A 195 -18.48 -23.95 -5.48
CA PRO A 195 -17.64 -23.01 -6.20
C PRO A 195 -16.54 -22.45 -5.28
N THR A 196 -15.38 -22.19 -5.87
CA THR A 196 -14.23 -21.60 -5.16
C THR A 196 -14.21 -20.10 -5.39
N ASP A 197 -14.10 -19.32 -4.32
CA ASP A 197 -13.97 -17.87 -4.40
C ASP A 197 -12.76 -17.46 -5.26
N GLY A 198 -12.92 -16.39 -6.03
CA GLY A 198 -11.88 -15.90 -6.95
C GLY A 198 -11.73 -16.69 -8.26
N THR A 199 -12.54 -17.74 -8.49
CA THR A 199 -12.52 -18.56 -9.71
C THR A 199 -13.63 -18.13 -10.68
N THR A 200 -13.26 -17.93 -11.94
CA THR A 200 -14.22 -17.70 -13.04
C THR A 200 -14.71 -19.04 -13.59
N TYR A 201 -16.02 -19.21 -13.73
CA TYR A 201 -16.70 -20.40 -14.26
C TYR A 201 -17.43 -20.08 -15.57
#